data_04e22f39cfbc6e43e61eedb357023fce
#
_entry.id   04e22f39cfbc6e43e61eedb357023fce
#
_cell.length_a   1.000
_cell.length_b   1.000
_cell.length_c   1.000
_cell.angle_alpha   90.00
_cell.angle_beta   90.00
_cell.angle_gamma   90.00
#
_symmetry.space_group_name_H-M   'P 1'
#
loop_
_entity.id
_entity.type
_entity.pdbx_description
1 polymer ?
#
loop_
_entity_poly.entity_id
_entity_poly.type
_entity_poly.pdbx_seq_one_letter_code
_entity_poly.pdbx_strand_id
1 'polypeptide(L)'
;LDLGAWIVERHLGPGRAQKALHIMVTDTARPAAGAQPQPPSVGNIDDLRVRRAVLQIEQNLSTPQKVEDIASGVGLSKRQLERIFRRVVGKSIQEFSRDLRVYYGLWLLANSDKTITEIATESGFSDISHFNRLFHGAFGCAPSYLRRKGPDVMKSIIEHWQTTHCAA
;
A
#
# COMPACT_ATOMS: atom_id res chain seq x y z
N LEU A 1 -6.12 -9.23 -11.54
CA LEU A 1 -7.38 -9.11 -12.31
C LEU A 1 -7.22 -8.17 -13.50
N ASP A 2 -6.64 -6.99 -13.30
CA ASP A 2 -6.52 -5.95 -14.33
C ASP A 2 -5.64 -6.38 -15.53
N LEU A 3 -4.54 -7.09 -15.27
CA LEU A 3 -3.68 -7.62 -16.35
C LEU A 3 -4.41 -8.67 -17.19
N GLY A 4 -5.16 -9.56 -16.54
CA GLY A 4 -5.98 -10.55 -17.24
C GLY A 4 -7.06 -9.91 -18.11
N ALA A 5 -7.76 -8.91 -17.58
CA ALA A 5 -8.76 -8.15 -18.32
C ALA A 5 -8.15 -7.42 -19.52
N TRP A 6 -6.98 -6.78 -19.35
CA TRP A 6 -6.25 -6.13 -20.44
C TRP A 6 -5.81 -7.08 -21.55
N ILE A 7 -5.32 -8.28 -21.19
CA ILE A 7 -4.95 -9.32 -22.17
C ILE A 7 -6.19 -9.76 -22.96
N VAL A 8 -7.31 -10.01 -22.29
CA VAL A 8 -8.56 -10.40 -22.94
C VAL A 8 -9.08 -9.27 -23.84
N GLU A 9 -9.03 -8.03 -23.39
CA GLU A 9 -9.44 -6.86 -24.19
C GLU A 9 -8.59 -6.72 -25.46
N ARG A 10 -7.27 -6.86 -25.33
CA ARG A 10 -6.32 -6.74 -26.46
C ARG A 10 -6.50 -7.83 -27.51
N HIS A 11 -6.86 -9.06 -27.13
CA HIS A 11 -6.94 -10.20 -28.05
C HIS A 11 -8.36 -10.55 -28.46
N LEU A 12 -9.36 -10.27 -27.65
CA LEU A 12 -10.74 -10.69 -27.88
C LEU A 12 -11.76 -9.53 -27.90
N GLY A 13 -11.29 -8.31 -27.70
CA GLY A 13 -12.08 -7.08 -27.71
C GLY A 13 -12.77 -6.75 -26.37
N PRO A 14 -13.22 -5.49 -26.21
CA PRO A 14 -13.73 -4.95 -24.94
C PRO A 14 -14.99 -5.65 -24.43
N GLY A 15 -15.90 -6.06 -25.31
CA GLY A 15 -17.13 -6.73 -24.89
C GLY A 15 -16.90 -8.10 -24.23
N ARG A 16 -15.86 -8.84 -24.64
CA ARG A 16 -15.50 -10.13 -24.01
C ARG A 16 -14.72 -9.94 -22.73
N ALA A 17 -13.90 -8.88 -22.64
CA ALA A 17 -13.23 -8.49 -21.40
C ALA A 17 -14.25 -8.12 -20.32
N GLN A 18 -15.25 -7.31 -20.66
CA GLN A 18 -16.33 -6.92 -19.76
C GLN A 18 -17.13 -8.14 -19.26
N LYS A 19 -17.44 -9.08 -20.17
CA LYS A 19 -18.13 -10.32 -19.81
C LYS A 19 -17.30 -11.21 -18.88
N ALA A 20 -15.99 -11.28 -19.08
CA ALA A 20 -15.08 -12.03 -18.21
C ALA A 20 -15.01 -11.41 -16.81
N LEU A 21 -14.96 -10.08 -16.71
CA LEU A 21 -15.01 -9.37 -15.43
C LEU A 21 -16.32 -9.61 -14.68
N HIS A 22 -17.44 -9.56 -15.39
CA HIS A 22 -18.76 -9.83 -14.79
C HIS A 22 -18.88 -11.26 -14.25
N ILE A 23 -18.32 -12.26 -14.94
CA ILE A 23 -18.24 -13.65 -14.47
C ILE A 23 -17.36 -13.74 -13.20
N MET A 24 -16.33 -12.91 -13.08
CA MET A 24 -15.44 -12.84 -11.90
C MET A 24 -15.98 -11.93 -10.77
N VAL A 25 -17.26 -11.49 -10.87
CA VAL A 25 -17.94 -10.64 -9.87
C VAL A 25 -17.20 -9.29 -9.66
N THR A 26 -16.70 -8.72 -10.74
CA THR A 26 -16.10 -7.36 -10.73
C THR A 26 -16.79 -6.49 -11.77
N ASP A 27 -17.28 -5.32 -11.34
CA ASP A 27 -18.12 -4.47 -12.21
C ASP A 27 -17.33 -3.71 -13.29
N THR A 28 -16.07 -3.39 -13.05
CA THR A 28 -15.24 -2.63 -14.00
C THR A 28 -13.75 -2.99 -13.93
N ALA A 29 -13.10 -3.09 -15.10
CA ALA A 29 -11.63 -3.08 -15.17
C ALA A 29 -11.11 -1.66 -14.93
N ARG A 30 -10.05 -1.51 -14.14
CA ARG A 30 -9.35 -0.23 -14.05
C ARG A 30 -8.65 0.06 -15.38
N PRO A 31 -8.64 1.33 -15.84
CA PRO A 31 -7.87 1.72 -17.01
C PRO A 31 -6.41 1.30 -16.86
N ALA A 32 -5.78 0.80 -17.91
CA ALA A 32 -4.36 0.38 -17.89
C ALA A 32 -3.40 1.53 -17.49
N ALA A 33 -3.81 2.78 -17.74
CA ALA A 33 -3.13 4.00 -17.31
C ALA A 33 -3.58 4.48 -15.91
N GLY A 34 -4.56 3.82 -15.28
CA GLY A 34 -4.97 4.14 -13.91
C GLY A 34 -3.88 3.74 -12.93
N ALA A 35 -3.58 4.63 -11.98
CA ALA A 35 -2.66 4.32 -10.89
C ALA A 35 -3.13 3.05 -10.18
N GLN A 36 -2.40 1.97 -10.35
CA GLN A 36 -2.61 0.78 -9.54
C GLN A 36 -2.24 1.14 -8.10
N PRO A 37 -2.99 0.63 -7.10
CA PRO A 37 -2.57 0.76 -5.71
C PRO A 37 -1.30 -0.09 -5.53
N GLN A 38 -0.19 0.45 -5.95
CA GLN A 38 1.09 -0.08 -5.53
C GLN A 38 1.39 0.60 -4.20
N PRO A 39 1.59 -0.18 -3.13
CA PRO A 39 2.33 0.36 -2.02
C PRO A 39 3.62 0.94 -2.59
N PRO A 40 4.12 2.06 -2.03
CA PRO A 40 5.32 2.68 -2.55
C PRO A 40 6.41 1.62 -2.60
N SER A 41 6.75 1.19 -3.81
CA SER A 41 7.85 0.27 -3.99
C SER A 41 9.09 1.01 -3.52
N VAL A 42 9.68 0.53 -2.46
CA VAL A 42 11.05 0.93 -2.13
C VAL A 42 11.86 0.65 -3.39
N GLY A 43 12.54 1.64 -3.92
CA GLY A 43 13.22 1.59 -5.20
C GLY A 43 14.02 0.29 -5.44
N ASN A 44 14.87 0.17 -6.37
CA ASN A 44 15.54 -1.09 -6.69
C ASN A 44 16.35 -1.62 -5.49
N ILE A 45 15.71 -2.50 -4.68
CA ILE A 45 16.37 -3.18 -3.56
C ILE A 45 17.18 -4.33 -4.12
N ASP A 46 18.52 -4.22 -4.11
CA ASP A 46 19.41 -5.26 -4.59
C ASP A 46 19.48 -6.49 -3.65
N ASP A 47 19.34 -6.29 -2.34
CA ASP A 47 19.33 -7.41 -1.38
C ASP A 47 17.99 -8.18 -1.45
N LEU A 48 18.04 -9.39 -2.01
CA LEU A 48 16.87 -10.25 -2.20
C LEU A 48 16.13 -10.57 -0.88
N ARG A 49 16.83 -10.63 0.25
CA ARG A 49 16.22 -10.89 1.56
C ARG A 49 15.40 -9.71 2.04
N VAL A 50 15.94 -8.50 1.86
CA VAL A 50 15.22 -7.24 2.17
C VAL A 50 14.02 -7.08 1.24
N ARG A 51 14.18 -7.34 -0.06
CA ARG A 51 13.06 -7.32 -1.03
C ARG A 51 11.94 -8.28 -0.63
N ARG A 52 12.27 -9.52 -0.23
CA ARG A 52 11.27 -10.49 0.25
C ARG A 52 10.60 -10.04 1.55
N ALA A 53 11.34 -9.45 2.48
CA ALA A 53 10.78 -8.89 3.70
C ALA A 53 9.80 -7.74 3.41
N VAL A 54 10.13 -6.84 2.49
CA VAL A 54 9.24 -5.76 2.02
C VAL A 54 7.97 -6.33 1.42
N LEU A 55 8.06 -7.29 0.50
CA LEU A 55 6.88 -7.95 -0.10
C LEU A 55 5.99 -8.62 0.96
N GLN A 56 6.60 -9.24 1.97
CA GLN A 56 5.86 -9.87 3.05
C GLN A 56 5.12 -8.84 3.91
N ILE A 57 5.72 -7.67 4.16
CA ILE A 57 5.06 -6.55 4.84
C ILE A 57 3.88 -6.01 4.01
N GLU A 58 4.10 -5.79 2.72
CA GLU A 58 3.09 -5.27 1.78
C GLU A 58 1.87 -6.18 1.68
N GLN A 59 2.09 -7.49 1.67
CA GLN A 59 1.01 -8.48 1.60
C GLN A 59 0.19 -8.60 2.89
N ASN A 60 0.69 -8.09 4.02
CA ASN A 60 0.09 -8.25 5.34
C ASN A 60 -0.20 -6.91 6.04
N LEU A 61 -0.60 -5.87 5.29
CA LEU A 61 -0.84 -4.54 5.86
C LEU A 61 -1.99 -4.53 6.88
N SER A 62 -3.07 -5.25 6.61
CA SER A 62 -4.24 -5.33 7.51
C SER A 62 -3.99 -6.16 8.77
N THR A 63 -3.08 -7.12 8.70
CA THR A 63 -2.68 -8.00 9.81
C THR A 63 -1.17 -7.99 9.98
N PRO A 64 -0.61 -6.91 10.58
CA PRO A 64 0.84 -6.73 10.65
C PRO A 64 1.53 -7.87 11.39
N GLN A 65 2.53 -8.45 10.74
CA GLN A 65 3.33 -9.53 11.29
C GLN A 65 4.37 -9.02 12.29
N LYS A 66 4.77 -9.89 13.21
CA LYS A 66 5.92 -9.61 14.09
C LYS A 66 7.21 -9.64 13.27
N VAL A 67 8.20 -8.85 13.68
CA VAL A 67 9.51 -8.78 12.99
C VAL A 67 10.21 -10.13 13.00
N GLU A 68 9.99 -10.94 14.04
CA GLU A 68 10.48 -12.30 14.16
C GLU A 68 9.97 -13.23 13.05
N ASP A 69 8.68 -13.12 12.73
CA ASP A 69 8.03 -13.96 11.71
C ASP A 69 8.53 -13.56 10.32
N ILE A 70 8.65 -12.24 10.06
CA ILE A 70 9.24 -11.72 8.82
C ILE A 70 10.68 -12.20 8.65
N ALA A 71 11.48 -12.14 9.71
CA ALA A 71 12.87 -12.58 9.69
C ALA A 71 12.99 -14.08 9.39
N SER A 72 12.17 -14.89 10.04
CA SER A 72 12.09 -16.35 9.80
C SER A 72 11.71 -16.65 8.36
N GLY A 73 10.77 -15.91 7.78
CA GLY A 73 10.32 -16.07 6.39
C GLY A 73 11.41 -15.80 5.34
N VAL A 74 12.45 -15.03 5.71
CA VAL A 74 13.61 -14.76 4.84
C VAL A 74 14.89 -15.50 5.26
N GLY A 75 14.78 -16.41 6.23
CA GLY A 75 15.91 -17.25 6.70
C GLY A 75 16.95 -16.50 7.53
N LEU A 76 16.54 -15.45 8.25
CA LEU A 76 17.40 -14.62 9.07
C LEU A 76 16.92 -14.56 10.53
N SER A 77 17.84 -14.27 11.47
CA SER A 77 17.44 -13.83 12.80
C SER A 77 16.90 -12.40 12.75
N LYS A 78 16.04 -12.02 13.71
CA LYS A 78 15.54 -10.65 13.86
C LYS A 78 16.66 -9.61 13.78
N ARG A 79 17.74 -9.80 14.56
CA ARG A 79 18.87 -8.87 14.62
C ARG A 79 19.59 -8.72 13.26
N GLN A 80 19.72 -9.81 12.51
CA GLN A 80 20.32 -9.77 11.18
C GLN A 80 19.42 -9.01 10.21
N LEU A 81 18.13 -9.31 10.18
CA LEU A 81 17.18 -8.62 9.30
C LEU A 81 17.12 -7.12 9.64
N GLU A 82 16.96 -6.73 10.90
CA GLU A 82 16.93 -5.31 11.30
C GLU A 82 18.17 -4.55 10.86
N ARG A 83 19.36 -5.15 10.99
CA ARG A 83 20.63 -4.53 10.58
C ARG A 83 20.70 -4.31 9.06
N ILE A 84 20.37 -5.32 8.25
CA ILE A 84 20.43 -5.18 6.78
C ILE A 84 19.29 -4.29 6.26
N PHE A 85 18.10 -4.42 6.82
CA PHE A 85 16.95 -3.61 6.44
C PHE A 85 17.22 -2.12 6.67
N ARG A 86 17.73 -1.74 7.86
CA ARG A 86 18.08 -0.36 8.15
C ARG A 86 19.20 0.16 7.23
N ARG A 87 20.18 -0.65 6.88
CA ARG A 87 21.26 -0.27 5.96
C ARG A 87 20.73 -0.03 4.53
N VAL A 88 19.78 -0.82 4.06
CA VAL A 88 19.26 -0.79 2.68
C VAL A 88 18.12 0.20 2.54
N VAL A 89 17.19 0.23 3.48
CA VAL A 89 15.96 1.03 3.44
C VAL A 89 16.09 2.37 4.20
N GLY A 90 17.11 2.49 5.05
CA GLY A 90 17.32 3.70 5.88
C GLY A 90 16.41 3.80 7.11
N LYS A 91 15.44 2.90 7.27
CA LYS A 91 14.45 2.88 8.36
C LYS A 91 14.43 1.51 9.05
N SER A 92 13.90 1.45 10.26
CA SER A 92 13.58 0.17 10.90
C SER A 92 12.39 -0.49 10.20
N ILE A 93 12.27 -1.81 10.34
CA ILE A 93 11.15 -2.59 9.78
C ILE A 93 9.80 -2.07 10.32
N GLN A 94 9.76 -1.73 11.61
CA GLN A 94 8.55 -1.23 12.25
C GLN A 94 8.15 0.15 11.73
N GLU A 95 9.10 1.07 11.56
CA GLU A 95 8.86 2.40 10.97
C GLU A 95 8.37 2.26 9.54
N PHE A 96 9.03 1.45 8.73
CA PHE A 96 8.64 1.17 7.35
C PHE A 96 7.22 0.60 7.25
N SER A 97 6.92 -0.45 8.01
CA SER A 97 5.59 -1.07 8.05
C SER A 97 4.50 -0.08 8.47
N ARG A 98 4.79 0.76 9.46
CA ARG A 98 3.87 1.80 9.95
C ARG A 98 3.60 2.86 8.88
N ASP A 99 4.65 3.39 8.24
CA ASP A 99 4.54 4.41 7.20
C ASP A 99 3.72 3.87 6.02
N LEU A 100 3.96 2.63 5.63
CA LEU A 100 3.24 1.95 4.56
C LEU A 100 1.75 1.79 4.86
N ARG A 101 1.39 1.43 6.10
CA ARG A 101 0.00 1.31 6.55
C ARG A 101 -0.72 2.66 6.59
N VAL A 102 -0.05 3.73 7.01
CA VAL A 102 -0.60 5.09 6.98
C VAL A 102 -0.84 5.54 5.54
N TYR A 103 0.09 5.25 4.64
CA TYR A 103 -0.07 5.52 3.21
C TYR A 103 -1.24 4.72 2.60
N TYR A 104 -1.36 3.44 2.94
CA TYR A 104 -2.50 2.61 2.51
C TYR A 104 -3.83 3.19 3.01
N GLY A 105 -3.85 3.73 4.24
CA GLY A 105 -5.00 4.46 4.76
C GLY A 105 -5.36 5.71 3.94
N LEU A 106 -4.36 6.47 3.48
CA LEU A 106 -4.59 7.59 2.56
C LEU A 106 -5.15 7.12 1.22
N TRP A 107 -4.62 6.03 0.69
CA TRP A 107 -5.12 5.44 -0.56
C TRP A 107 -6.59 5.00 -0.43
N LEU A 108 -6.95 4.30 0.64
CA LEU A 108 -8.33 3.91 0.94
C LEU A 108 -9.23 5.14 1.09
N LEU A 109 -8.74 6.20 1.73
CA LEU A 109 -9.48 7.45 1.89
C LEU A 109 -9.83 8.10 0.55
N ALA A 110 -8.92 8.01 -0.42
CA ALA A 110 -9.08 8.59 -1.76
C ALA A 110 -9.94 7.73 -2.70
N ASN A 111 -9.98 6.40 -2.48
CA ASN A 111 -10.55 5.45 -3.44
C ASN A 111 -11.74 4.63 -2.88
N SER A 112 -12.27 5.00 -1.72
CA SER A 112 -13.43 4.33 -1.14
C SER A 112 -14.29 5.27 -0.30
N ASP A 113 -15.55 4.90 -0.10
CA ASP A 113 -16.51 5.60 0.77
C ASP A 113 -16.49 5.09 2.22
N LYS A 114 -15.48 4.27 2.58
CA LYS A 114 -15.34 3.69 3.91
C LYS A 114 -15.20 4.77 4.98
N THR A 115 -15.74 4.52 6.16
CA THR A 115 -15.56 5.39 7.32
C THR A 115 -14.08 5.44 7.75
N ILE A 116 -13.68 6.47 8.48
CA ILE A 116 -12.30 6.57 8.98
C ILE A 116 -11.97 5.40 9.92
N THR A 117 -12.96 4.89 10.65
CA THR A 117 -12.79 3.72 11.51
C THR A 117 -12.50 2.45 10.70
N GLU A 118 -13.27 2.20 9.64
CA GLU A 118 -13.03 1.06 8.75
C GLU A 118 -11.67 1.15 8.06
N ILE A 119 -11.28 2.35 7.60
CA ILE A 119 -9.97 2.61 7.00
C ILE A 119 -8.85 2.30 7.99
N ALA A 120 -8.95 2.77 9.23
CA ALA A 120 -7.96 2.50 10.27
C ALA A 120 -7.82 0.99 10.51
N THR A 121 -8.93 0.27 10.67
CA THR A 121 -8.95 -1.18 10.87
C THR A 121 -8.35 -1.93 9.68
N GLU A 122 -8.74 -1.58 8.46
CA GLU A 122 -8.26 -2.22 7.23
C GLU A 122 -6.77 -1.94 6.97
N SER A 123 -6.29 -0.78 7.43
CA SER A 123 -4.87 -0.45 7.43
C SER A 123 -4.10 -1.09 8.60
N GLY A 124 -4.72 -2.00 9.34
CA GLY A 124 -4.10 -2.78 10.42
C GLY A 124 -3.93 -2.02 11.74
N PHE A 125 -4.64 -0.91 11.95
CA PHE A 125 -4.64 -0.21 13.23
C PHE A 125 -5.79 -0.67 14.12
N SER A 126 -5.48 -1.13 15.33
CA SER A 126 -6.47 -1.50 16.35
C SER A 126 -7.07 -0.30 17.06
N ASP A 127 -6.43 0.87 16.98
CA ASP A 127 -6.86 2.11 17.61
C ASP A 127 -6.89 3.26 16.60
N ILE A 128 -8.09 3.82 16.42
CA ILE A 128 -8.34 4.95 15.51
C ILE A 128 -7.58 6.22 15.94
N SER A 129 -7.39 6.45 17.24
CA SER A 129 -6.66 7.61 17.75
C SER A 129 -5.19 7.52 17.37
N HIS A 130 -4.63 6.31 17.43
CA HIS A 130 -3.27 6.04 16.97
C HIS A 130 -3.14 6.26 15.47
N PHE A 131 -4.07 5.74 14.65
CA PHE A 131 -4.11 6.00 13.22
C PHE A 131 -4.18 7.50 12.92
N ASN A 132 -5.11 8.23 13.51
CA ASN A 132 -5.29 9.67 13.28
C ASN A 132 -4.02 10.47 13.62
N ARG A 133 -3.34 10.14 14.73
CA ARG A 133 -2.10 10.81 15.14
C ARG A 133 -0.98 10.58 14.12
N LEU A 134 -0.79 9.33 13.68
CA LEU A 134 0.23 9.00 12.68
C LEU A 134 -0.08 9.60 11.31
N PHE A 135 -1.35 9.55 10.91
CA PHE A 135 -1.82 10.15 9.67
C PHE A 135 -1.57 11.67 9.65
N HIS A 136 -1.92 12.35 10.77
CA HIS A 136 -1.65 13.78 10.91
C HIS A 136 -0.14 14.08 10.88
N GLY A 137 0.67 13.24 11.52
CA GLY A 137 2.12 13.38 11.49
C GLY A 137 2.73 13.22 10.09
N ALA A 138 2.16 12.32 9.28
CA ALA A 138 2.64 12.04 7.93
C ALA A 138 2.18 13.08 6.89
N PHE A 139 0.93 13.57 7.00
CA PHE A 139 0.29 14.41 5.97
C PHE A 139 -0.07 15.83 6.44
N GLY A 140 0.25 16.19 7.68
CA GLY A 140 0.00 17.51 8.25
C GLY A 140 -1.46 17.84 8.58
N CYS A 141 -2.38 16.89 8.38
CA CYS A 141 -3.81 17.10 8.61
C CYS A 141 -4.56 15.81 8.96
N ALA A 142 -5.75 15.94 9.51
CA ALA A 142 -6.58 14.79 9.86
C ALA A 142 -7.22 14.12 8.63
N PRO A 143 -7.46 12.79 8.63
CA PRO A 143 -8.14 12.09 7.54
C PRO A 143 -9.49 12.70 7.17
N SER A 144 -10.31 13.06 8.17
CA SER A 144 -11.61 13.69 7.96
C SER A 144 -11.53 15.05 7.25
N TYR A 145 -10.44 15.79 7.47
CA TYR A 145 -10.20 17.06 6.78
C TYR A 145 -9.91 16.82 5.30
N LEU A 146 -9.03 15.85 4.97
CA LEU A 146 -8.70 15.51 3.59
C LEU A 146 -9.92 15.00 2.81
N ARG A 147 -10.77 14.20 3.45
CA ARG A 147 -12.02 13.73 2.83
C ARG A 147 -12.91 14.89 2.38
N ARG A 148 -13.03 15.94 3.21
CA ARG A 148 -13.81 17.13 2.85
C ARG A 148 -13.19 17.97 1.73
N LYS A 149 -11.87 17.91 1.55
CA LYS A 149 -11.15 18.61 0.47
C LYS A 149 -11.31 17.96 -0.89
N GLY A 150 -11.71 16.70 -0.93
CA GLY A 150 -11.99 15.97 -2.15
C GLY A 150 -10.82 15.20 -2.74
N PRO A 151 -11.09 14.36 -3.75
CA PRO A 151 -10.15 13.38 -4.26
C PRO A 151 -8.90 14.00 -4.94
N ASP A 152 -9.02 15.17 -5.53
CA ASP A 152 -7.90 15.77 -6.28
C ASP A 152 -6.75 16.18 -5.35
N VAL A 153 -7.08 16.73 -4.17
CA VAL A 153 -6.08 17.05 -3.16
C VAL A 153 -5.39 15.78 -2.65
N MET A 154 -6.16 14.72 -2.44
CA MET A 154 -5.61 13.42 -2.00
C MET A 154 -4.69 12.80 -3.06
N LYS A 155 -5.05 12.88 -4.34
CA LYS A 155 -4.19 12.41 -5.45
C LYS A 155 -2.85 13.14 -5.47
N SER A 156 -2.87 14.47 -5.36
CA SER A 156 -1.64 15.26 -5.31
C SER A 156 -0.72 14.88 -4.14
N ILE A 157 -1.29 14.59 -2.97
CA ILE A 157 -0.52 14.13 -1.80
C ILE A 157 0.04 12.73 -2.04
N ILE A 158 -0.72 11.81 -2.65
CA ILE A 158 -0.29 10.46 -3.01
C ILE A 158 0.90 10.52 -3.98
N GLU A 159 0.80 11.31 -5.04
CA GLU A 159 1.87 11.50 -6.03
C GLU A 159 3.14 12.08 -5.40
N HIS A 160 3.00 13.13 -4.58
CA HIS A 160 4.12 13.72 -3.86
C HIS A 160 4.80 12.72 -2.92
N TRP A 161 4.01 11.95 -2.17
CA TRP A 161 4.54 10.95 -1.24
C TRP A 161 5.29 9.84 -1.97
N GLN A 162 4.76 9.35 -3.10
CA GLN A 162 5.42 8.37 -3.96
C GLN A 162 6.78 8.88 -4.45
N THR A 163 6.83 10.12 -4.93
CA THR A 163 8.07 10.73 -5.42
C THR A 163 9.12 10.85 -4.32
N THR A 164 8.71 11.19 -3.09
CA THR A 164 9.63 11.42 -1.97
C THR A 164 10.12 10.12 -1.33
N HIS A 165 9.33 9.05 -1.35
CA HIS A 165 9.63 7.81 -0.63
C HIS A 165 10.03 6.64 -1.54
N CYS A 166 9.86 6.78 -2.86
CA CYS A 166 10.28 5.80 -3.86
C CYS A 166 11.57 6.18 -4.60
N ALA A 167 12.12 7.37 -4.37
CA ALA A 167 13.31 7.91 -5.06
C ALA A 167 14.61 7.70 -4.28
N ALA A 168 14.68 6.65 -3.44
CA ALA A 168 15.91 6.30 -2.74
C ALA A 168 16.49 4.98 -3.25
#